data_4ea1ff5b0d1a13b763220a3c31dc7a4f
#
_entry.id   4ea1ff5b0d1a13b763220a3c31dc7a4f
#
_cell.length_a   1.000
_cell.length_b   1.000
_cell.length_c   1.000
_cell.angle_alpha   90.00
_cell.angle_beta   90.00
_cell.angle_gamma   90.00
#
_symmetry.space_group_name_H-M   'P 1'
#
loop_
_entity.id
_entity.type
_entity.pdbx_description
1 polymer ?
#
loop_
_entity_poly.entity_id
_entity_poly.type
_entity_poly.pdbx_seq_one_letter_code
_entity_poly.pdbx_strand_id
1 'polypeptide(L)'
;MTGLLAVVAALLVLNVMFALVVILLRIRSNHRARRFGRIESRWEPVIVQVIGDGADVVPRVPGHEVRHVLEIAGRFARRLRGPDRERVQAFSSPLVGLLLPDLTAHSAETRAATVELLSVLALDEHGHRIVAALDDPSPRVSLVAARALSSPDHPQYTAAVLKRLHRYSNWSPSLMSSMLAQVGPGALAELRRYLRDGERPTQARAVVAGALRLLRDPEAAPIAAKALGSDDPELVVACLRLLDVVGSIEHADAVRPLLDHSAFFVRAETATVLSHIGGPADIDAIAGMIHGDSPWIAIRSARAMLALGQREMLEDLSRGKGLAADSAREVLYEEAV
;
A
#
# COMPACT_ATOMS: atom_id res chain seq x y z
N MET A 1 32.98 -46.62 -19.74
CA MET A 1 32.93 -46.75 -18.26
C MET A 1 33.71 -45.66 -17.53
N THR A 2 34.88 -45.24 -17.98
CA THR A 2 35.70 -44.20 -17.33
C THR A 2 35.01 -42.82 -17.27
N GLY A 3 34.25 -42.41 -18.30
CA GLY A 3 33.56 -41.13 -18.30
C GLY A 3 32.40 -41.06 -17.30
N LEU A 4 31.65 -42.16 -17.13
CA LEU A 4 30.54 -42.22 -16.18
C LEU A 4 31.02 -42.10 -14.74
N LEU A 5 32.14 -42.81 -14.42
CA LEU A 5 32.79 -42.75 -13.10
C LEU A 5 33.31 -41.34 -12.78
N ALA A 6 33.85 -40.61 -13.78
CA ALA A 6 34.32 -39.24 -13.61
C ALA A 6 33.15 -38.28 -13.31
N VAL A 7 32.01 -38.44 -14.00
CA VAL A 7 30.80 -37.64 -13.75
C VAL A 7 30.23 -37.90 -12.35
N VAL A 8 30.14 -39.17 -11.93
CA VAL A 8 29.67 -39.51 -10.59
C VAL A 8 30.59 -38.97 -9.51
N ALA A 9 31.92 -39.07 -9.69
CA ALA A 9 32.87 -38.49 -8.75
C ALA A 9 32.75 -36.96 -8.66
N ALA A 10 32.59 -36.25 -9.80
CA ALA A 10 32.39 -34.80 -9.83
C ALA A 10 31.10 -34.36 -9.12
N LEU A 11 30.00 -35.11 -9.31
CA LEU A 11 28.73 -34.84 -8.64
C LEU A 11 28.85 -35.09 -7.12
N LEU A 12 29.61 -36.10 -6.70
CA LEU A 12 29.81 -36.41 -5.29
C LEU A 12 30.65 -35.30 -4.60
N VAL A 13 31.69 -34.80 -5.26
CA VAL A 13 32.51 -33.69 -4.78
C VAL A 13 31.65 -32.39 -4.69
N LEU A 14 30.80 -32.12 -5.68
CA LEU A 14 29.92 -31.00 -5.67
C LEU A 14 28.90 -31.04 -4.52
N ASN A 15 28.33 -32.24 -4.26
CA ASN A 15 27.40 -32.44 -3.14
C ASN A 15 28.10 -32.25 -1.79
N VAL A 16 29.32 -32.79 -1.63
CA VAL A 16 30.10 -32.60 -0.38
C VAL A 16 30.43 -31.11 -0.19
N MET A 17 30.84 -30.41 -1.25
CA MET A 17 31.14 -28.99 -1.19
C MET A 17 29.89 -28.17 -0.82
N PHE A 18 28.75 -28.50 -1.44
CA PHE A 18 27.47 -27.87 -1.09
C PHE A 18 27.06 -28.11 0.38
N ALA A 19 27.19 -29.37 0.86
CA ALA A 19 26.92 -29.69 2.24
C ALA A 19 27.83 -28.94 3.21
N LEU A 20 29.12 -28.80 2.90
CA LEU A 20 30.08 -28.02 3.69
C LEU A 20 29.68 -26.54 3.74
N VAL A 21 29.30 -25.96 2.61
CA VAL A 21 28.80 -24.55 2.54
C VAL A 21 27.56 -24.38 3.41
N VAL A 22 26.61 -25.30 3.30
CA VAL A 22 25.37 -25.26 4.12
C VAL A 22 25.68 -25.36 5.62
N ILE A 23 26.58 -26.26 5.99
CA ILE A 23 27.02 -26.44 7.40
C ILE A 23 27.70 -25.15 7.90
N LEU A 24 28.62 -24.59 7.12
CA LEU A 24 29.32 -23.36 7.48
C LEU A 24 28.32 -22.15 7.63
N LEU A 25 27.37 -22.04 6.72
CA LEU A 25 26.33 -21.04 6.82
C LEU A 25 25.46 -21.23 8.06
N ARG A 26 25.11 -22.49 8.39
CA ARG A 26 24.34 -22.84 9.58
C ARG A 26 25.10 -22.54 10.88
N ILE A 27 26.39 -22.87 10.93
CA ILE A 27 27.26 -22.56 12.08
C ILE A 27 27.34 -21.03 12.27
N ARG A 28 27.58 -20.29 11.18
CA ARG A 28 27.60 -18.80 11.23
C ARG A 28 26.26 -18.22 11.69
N SER A 29 25.15 -18.74 11.18
CA SER A 29 23.80 -18.33 11.59
C SER A 29 23.54 -18.61 13.07
N ASN A 30 23.92 -19.82 13.56
CA ASN A 30 23.76 -20.16 14.95
C ASN A 30 24.65 -19.35 15.90
N HIS A 31 25.87 -18.99 15.49
CA HIS A 31 26.73 -18.10 16.27
C HIS A 31 26.17 -16.69 16.35
N ARG A 32 25.63 -16.17 15.22
CA ARG A 32 24.95 -14.87 15.21
C ARG A 32 23.71 -14.88 16.11
N ALA A 33 22.87 -15.92 16.01
CA ALA A 33 21.67 -16.06 16.83
C ALA A 33 21.99 -16.13 18.33
N ARG A 34 23.02 -16.91 18.72
CA ARG A 34 23.47 -17.00 20.13
C ARG A 34 24.05 -15.68 20.64
N ARG A 35 24.78 -14.93 19.81
CA ARG A 35 25.29 -13.61 20.17
C ARG A 35 24.14 -12.62 20.33
N PHE A 36 23.19 -12.63 19.40
CA PHE A 36 21.99 -11.80 19.45
C PHE A 36 21.17 -12.11 20.72
N GLY A 37 20.90 -13.39 21.01
CA GLY A 37 20.15 -13.79 22.19
C GLY A 37 20.81 -13.36 23.52
N ARG A 38 22.16 -13.33 23.58
CA ARG A 38 22.87 -12.83 24.78
C ARG A 38 22.75 -11.31 24.94
N ILE A 39 22.75 -10.57 23.82
CA ILE A 39 22.54 -9.11 23.86
C ILE A 39 21.09 -8.83 24.26
N GLU A 40 20.14 -9.55 23.64
CA GLU A 40 18.72 -9.43 23.93
C GLU A 40 18.41 -9.71 25.41
N SER A 41 18.87 -10.84 25.96
CA SER A 41 18.66 -11.19 27.37
C SER A 41 19.27 -10.18 28.37
N ARG A 42 20.28 -9.42 27.94
CA ARG A 42 20.87 -8.35 28.74
C ARG A 42 20.07 -7.05 28.65
N TRP A 43 19.66 -6.64 27.44
CA TRP A 43 19.13 -5.31 27.22
C TRP A 43 17.60 -5.24 27.25
N GLU A 44 16.90 -6.33 26.99
CA GLU A 44 15.44 -6.37 27.06
C GLU A 44 14.91 -5.97 28.45
N PRO A 45 15.44 -6.51 29.57
CA PRO A 45 15.02 -6.08 30.91
C PRO A 45 15.30 -4.59 31.17
N VAL A 46 16.42 -4.06 30.66
CA VAL A 46 16.77 -2.64 30.80
C VAL A 46 15.75 -1.75 30.08
N ILE A 47 15.38 -2.12 28.85
CA ILE A 47 14.39 -1.37 28.07
C ILE A 47 13.01 -1.43 28.75
N VAL A 48 12.63 -2.62 29.27
CA VAL A 48 11.37 -2.79 30.03
C VAL A 48 11.37 -1.89 31.28
N GLN A 49 12.49 -1.82 32.01
CA GLN A 49 12.62 -0.91 33.15
C GLN A 49 12.50 0.56 32.73
N VAL A 50 13.13 0.97 31.62
CA VAL A 50 12.98 2.33 31.06
C VAL A 50 11.52 2.66 30.76
N ILE A 51 10.76 1.70 30.25
CA ILE A 51 9.33 1.87 29.97
C ILE A 51 8.53 2.05 31.26
N GLY A 52 8.81 1.23 32.30
CA GLY A 52 8.06 1.25 33.56
C GLY A 52 8.38 2.43 34.44
N ASP A 53 9.65 2.62 34.76
CA ASP A 53 10.07 3.53 35.82
C ASP A 53 10.57 4.90 35.33
N GLY A 54 10.84 5.02 33.99
CA GLY A 54 11.54 6.18 33.42
C GLY A 54 12.99 6.21 33.93
N ALA A 55 13.92 5.57 33.22
CA ALA A 55 15.30 5.53 33.68
C ALA A 55 15.96 6.89 33.55
N ASP A 56 16.33 7.48 34.70
CA ASP A 56 17.17 8.70 34.79
C ASP A 56 18.60 8.45 34.29
N VAL A 57 19.02 7.19 34.20
CA VAL A 57 20.37 6.81 33.78
C VAL A 57 20.32 5.77 32.67
N VAL A 58 20.68 6.19 31.45
CA VAL A 58 20.90 5.27 30.34
C VAL A 58 22.23 4.54 30.54
N PRO A 59 22.25 3.21 30.69
CA PRO A 59 23.50 2.46 30.81
C PRO A 59 24.36 2.69 29.57
N ARG A 60 25.67 2.77 29.76
CA ARG A 60 26.62 2.95 28.63
C ARG A 60 26.58 1.72 27.71
N VAL A 61 26.06 1.91 26.49
CA VAL A 61 25.97 0.85 25.48
C VAL A 61 27.32 0.73 24.74
N PRO A 62 27.96 -0.45 24.72
CA PRO A 62 29.16 -0.67 23.92
C PRO A 62 28.87 -0.44 22.41
N GLY A 63 29.77 0.26 21.70
CA GLY A 63 29.55 0.62 20.31
C GLY A 63 29.18 -0.55 19.39
N HIS A 64 29.74 -1.74 19.62
CA HIS A 64 29.44 -2.95 18.84
C HIS A 64 28.07 -3.61 19.17
N GLU A 65 27.38 -3.17 20.23
CA GLU A 65 26.05 -3.62 20.63
C GLU A 65 24.95 -2.59 20.23
N VAL A 66 25.31 -1.33 19.96
CA VAL A 66 24.37 -0.21 19.71
C VAL A 66 23.30 -0.59 18.69
N ARG A 67 23.69 -1.13 17.53
CA ARG A 67 22.72 -1.51 16.50
C ARG A 67 21.69 -2.51 17.03
N HIS A 68 22.13 -3.53 17.75
CA HIS A 68 21.26 -4.57 18.30
C HIS A 68 20.33 -4.01 19.38
N VAL A 69 20.87 -3.13 20.25
CA VAL A 69 20.06 -2.45 21.27
C VAL A 69 18.98 -1.59 20.65
N LEU A 70 19.30 -0.85 19.58
CA LEU A 70 18.31 -0.05 18.84
C LEU A 70 17.31 -0.93 18.07
N GLU A 71 17.71 -2.10 17.58
CA GLU A 71 16.78 -3.07 17.00
C GLU A 71 15.78 -3.60 18.04
N ILE A 72 16.22 -3.85 19.28
CA ILE A 72 15.35 -4.24 20.40
C ILE A 72 14.43 -3.08 20.76
N ALA A 73 14.97 -1.89 20.98
CA ALA A 73 14.20 -0.67 21.28
C ALA A 73 13.14 -0.38 20.20
N GLY A 74 13.51 -0.52 18.93
CA GLY A 74 12.60 -0.35 17.79
C GLY A 74 11.45 -1.38 17.76
N ARG A 75 11.67 -2.63 18.24
CA ARG A 75 10.59 -3.62 18.39
C ARG A 75 9.58 -3.19 19.46
N PHE A 76 10.05 -2.66 20.58
CA PHE A 76 9.17 -2.12 21.62
C PHE A 76 8.43 -0.88 21.12
N ALA A 77 9.15 0.11 20.58
CA ALA A 77 8.54 1.35 20.09
C ALA A 77 7.46 1.16 19.03
N ARG A 78 7.54 0.09 18.22
CA ARG A 78 6.47 -0.25 17.25
C ARG A 78 5.18 -0.73 17.90
N ARG A 79 5.23 -1.28 19.10
CA ARG A 79 4.08 -1.86 19.83
C ARG A 79 3.49 -0.88 20.84
N LEU A 80 4.27 0.08 21.26
CA LEU A 80 3.90 1.07 22.28
C LEU A 80 3.28 2.32 21.67
N ARG A 81 2.53 3.06 22.50
CA ARG A 81 1.89 4.33 22.16
C ARG A 81 2.13 5.32 23.31
N GLY A 82 1.98 6.62 23.02
CA GLY A 82 2.06 7.67 24.02
C GLY A 82 3.36 7.68 24.84
N PRO A 83 3.30 7.96 26.16
CA PRO A 83 4.47 8.18 27.00
C PRO A 83 5.47 7.03 27.01
N ASP A 84 5.01 5.79 26.91
CA ASP A 84 5.90 4.62 26.92
C ASP A 84 6.75 4.56 25.65
N ARG A 85 6.18 4.92 24.50
CA ARG A 85 6.93 5.06 23.25
C ARG A 85 7.95 6.18 23.34
N GLU A 86 7.54 7.33 23.89
CA GLU A 86 8.42 8.50 24.08
C GLU A 86 9.62 8.17 24.98
N ARG A 87 9.43 7.37 26.04
CA ARG A 87 10.54 6.90 26.91
C ARG A 87 11.54 6.04 26.14
N VAL A 88 11.06 5.13 25.29
CA VAL A 88 11.94 4.31 24.43
C VAL A 88 12.68 5.18 23.42
N GLN A 89 12.03 6.18 22.85
CA GLN A 89 12.65 7.14 21.94
C GLN A 89 13.72 7.96 22.64
N ALA A 90 13.43 8.50 23.83
CA ALA A 90 14.39 9.25 24.66
C ALA A 90 15.61 8.41 25.02
N PHE A 91 15.40 7.13 25.43
CA PHE A 91 16.49 6.17 25.65
C PHE A 91 17.36 5.98 24.39
N SER A 92 16.74 5.95 23.22
CA SER A 92 17.40 5.67 21.94
C SER A 92 18.12 6.88 21.34
N SER A 93 17.65 8.10 21.63
CA SER A 93 18.14 9.35 21.01
C SER A 93 19.68 9.50 21.06
N PRO A 94 20.38 9.33 22.19
CA PRO A 94 21.85 9.48 22.24
C PRO A 94 22.59 8.41 21.42
N LEU A 95 21.94 7.29 21.09
CA LEU A 95 22.53 6.17 20.38
C LEU A 95 22.28 6.22 18.85
N VAL A 96 21.18 6.85 18.45
CA VAL A 96 20.74 6.91 17.04
C VAL A 96 21.79 7.54 16.13
N GLY A 97 22.51 8.56 16.61
CA GLY A 97 23.58 9.22 15.86
C GLY A 97 24.66 8.24 15.35
N LEU A 98 24.89 7.14 16.06
CA LEU A 98 25.87 6.10 15.70
C LEU A 98 25.39 5.22 14.52
N LEU A 99 24.10 5.26 14.16
CA LEU A 99 23.56 4.55 12.98
C LEU A 99 23.61 5.39 11.69
N LEU A 100 23.80 6.72 11.79
CA LEU A 100 23.70 7.59 10.61
C LEU A 100 24.70 7.23 9.49
N PRO A 101 25.93 6.80 9.76
CA PRO A 101 26.85 6.32 8.72
C PRO A 101 26.29 5.14 7.92
N ASP A 102 25.45 4.30 8.53
CA ASP A 102 24.85 3.14 7.87
C ASP A 102 23.84 3.51 6.77
N LEU A 103 23.36 4.76 6.73
CA LEU A 103 22.52 5.26 5.62
C LEU A 103 23.26 5.29 4.28
N THR A 104 24.59 5.32 4.29
CA THR A 104 25.44 5.30 3.10
C THR A 104 26.16 3.97 2.90
N ALA A 105 25.81 2.94 3.66
CA ALA A 105 26.43 1.63 3.55
C ALA A 105 26.25 1.03 2.15
N HIS A 106 27.20 0.21 1.70
CA HIS A 106 27.14 -0.49 0.40
C HIS A 106 25.90 -1.42 0.32
N SER A 107 25.55 -2.08 1.41
CA SER A 107 24.38 -2.98 1.48
C SER A 107 23.08 -2.19 1.52
N ALA A 108 22.22 -2.39 0.53
CA ALA A 108 20.86 -1.85 0.53
C ALA A 108 20.03 -2.35 1.72
N GLU A 109 20.31 -3.55 2.20
CA GLU A 109 19.65 -4.10 3.38
C GLU A 109 20.02 -3.33 4.65
N THR A 110 21.30 -2.99 4.81
CA THR A 110 21.77 -2.16 5.94
C THR A 110 21.14 -0.77 5.88
N ARG A 111 21.11 -0.13 4.70
CA ARG A 111 20.49 1.19 4.53
C ARG A 111 18.99 1.15 4.86
N ALA A 112 18.26 0.14 4.31
CA ALA A 112 16.82 -0.01 4.57
C ALA A 112 16.53 -0.24 6.06
N ALA A 113 17.28 -1.13 6.72
CA ALA A 113 17.12 -1.40 8.15
C ALA A 113 17.41 -0.14 9.00
N THR A 114 18.38 0.66 8.59
CA THR A 114 18.69 1.93 9.27
C THR A 114 17.58 2.95 9.10
N VAL A 115 17.03 3.11 7.88
CA VAL A 115 15.84 3.95 7.63
C VAL A 115 14.67 3.52 8.49
N GLU A 116 14.42 2.20 8.59
CA GLU A 116 13.33 1.65 9.39
C GLU A 116 13.52 1.93 10.90
N LEU A 117 14.74 1.80 11.43
CA LEU A 117 15.03 2.15 12.82
C LEU A 117 14.85 3.65 13.09
N LEU A 118 15.38 4.50 12.23
CA LEU A 118 15.23 5.95 12.34
C LEU A 118 13.75 6.37 12.32
N SER A 119 12.94 5.73 11.47
CA SER A 119 11.51 6.07 11.37
C SER A 119 10.70 5.79 12.64
N VAL A 120 11.13 4.83 13.42
CA VAL A 120 10.43 4.42 14.65
C VAL A 120 10.98 5.16 15.88
N LEU A 121 12.29 5.36 15.91
CA LEU A 121 12.99 5.86 17.11
C LEU A 121 13.26 7.37 17.07
N ALA A 122 13.40 7.99 15.90
CA ALA A 122 13.87 9.36 15.76
C ALA A 122 13.39 10.05 14.47
N LEU A 123 12.13 9.86 14.07
CA LEU A 123 11.59 10.45 12.84
C LEU A 123 11.55 11.98 12.93
N ASP A 124 11.20 12.53 14.08
CA ASP A 124 11.17 14.00 14.30
C ASP A 124 12.54 14.64 14.05
N GLU A 125 13.59 14.02 14.57
CA GLU A 125 14.95 14.56 14.50
C GLU A 125 15.61 14.30 13.14
N HIS A 126 15.39 13.11 12.54
CA HIS A 126 16.08 12.65 11.35
C HIS A 126 15.19 12.48 10.11
N GLY A 127 13.97 12.99 10.11
CA GLY A 127 13.04 12.88 9.00
C GLY A 127 13.59 13.39 7.66
N HIS A 128 14.40 14.47 7.68
CA HIS A 128 15.07 14.98 6.48
C HIS A 128 16.04 13.96 5.84
N ARG A 129 16.69 13.11 6.62
CA ARG A 129 17.56 12.04 6.15
C ARG A 129 16.75 10.89 5.53
N ILE A 130 15.57 10.61 6.10
CA ILE A 130 14.64 9.62 5.55
C ILE A 130 14.05 10.15 4.23
N VAL A 131 13.76 11.46 4.14
CA VAL A 131 13.36 12.09 2.86
C VAL A 131 14.44 11.93 1.80
N ALA A 132 15.72 12.07 2.13
CA ALA A 132 16.82 11.82 1.20
C ALA A 132 16.86 10.35 0.72
N ALA A 133 16.50 9.40 1.59
CA ALA A 133 16.44 7.98 1.25
C ALA A 133 15.30 7.61 0.26
N LEU A 134 14.33 8.51 0.02
CA LEU A 134 13.37 8.34 -1.09
C LEU A 134 14.05 8.30 -2.46
N ASP A 135 15.23 8.90 -2.59
CA ASP A 135 16.01 8.95 -3.82
C ASP A 135 17.09 7.85 -3.88
N ASP A 136 17.10 6.92 -2.93
CA ASP A 136 18.05 5.79 -2.92
C ASP A 136 17.97 4.99 -4.24
N PRO A 137 19.12 4.56 -4.80
CA PRO A 137 19.14 3.75 -6.02
C PRO A 137 18.44 2.39 -5.85
N SER A 138 18.36 1.86 -4.62
CA SER A 138 17.63 0.63 -4.33
C SER A 138 16.13 0.91 -4.15
N PRO A 139 15.24 0.31 -4.98
CA PRO A 139 13.80 0.44 -4.82
C PRO A 139 13.30 0.01 -3.42
N ARG A 140 13.99 -0.96 -2.81
CA ARG A 140 13.67 -1.44 -1.46
C ARG A 140 13.89 -0.34 -0.41
N VAL A 141 15.01 0.37 -0.46
CA VAL A 141 15.31 1.45 0.49
C VAL A 141 14.34 2.60 0.32
N SER A 142 14.11 3.00 -0.95
CA SER A 142 13.16 4.06 -1.30
C SER A 142 11.74 3.74 -0.80
N LEU A 143 11.27 2.49 -0.96
CA LEU A 143 9.95 2.08 -0.48
C LEU A 143 9.87 2.09 1.05
N VAL A 144 10.90 1.61 1.76
CA VAL A 144 10.96 1.67 3.22
C VAL A 144 10.90 3.12 3.70
N ALA A 145 11.61 4.03 3.03
CA ALA A 145 11.56 5.45 3.32
C ALA A 145 10.16 6.05 3.08
N ALA A 146 9.52 5.73 1.94
CA ALA A 146 8.17 6.19 1.64
C ALA A 146 7.16 5.73 2.68
N ARG A 147 7.22 4.45 3.07
CA ARG A 147 6.37 3.89 4.13
C ARG A 147 6.61 4.56 5.49
N ALA A 148 7.88 4.80 5.82
CA ALA A 148 8.26 5.47 7.06
C ALA A 148 7.70 6.89 7.17
N LEU A 149 7.70 7.63 6.05
CA LEU A 149 7.19 8.99 5.95
C LEU A 149 5.67 9.07 5.79
N SER A 150 4.99 7.97 5.50
CA SER A 150 3.54 7.89 5.42
C SER A 150 2.94 7.57 6.80
N SER A 151 3.23 8.44 7.78
CA SER A 151 2.77 8.32 9.16
C SER A 151 1.71 9.37 9.48
N PRO A 152 0.66 9.04 10.27
CA PRO A 152 -0.33 10.01 10.73
C PRO A 152 0.27 11.14 11.56
N ASP A 153 1.33 10.85 12.31
CA ASP A 153 1.99 11.82 13.17
C ASP A 153 2.81 12.86 12.37
N HIS A 154 3.09 12.57 11.09
CA HIS A 154 4.01 13.36 10.27
C HIS A 154 3.47 13.68 8.87
N PRO A 155 2.26 14.28 8.73
CA PRO A 155 1.64 14.57 7.44
C PRO A 155 2.46 15.54 6.57
N GLN A 156 3.37 16.32 7.15
CA GLN A 156 4.25 17.25 6.45
C GLN A 156 5.15 16.58 5.40
N TYR A 157 5.39 15.27 5.51
CA TYR A 157 6.22 14.53 4.55
C TYR A 157 5.43 14.00 3.33
N THR A 158 4.10 14.10 3.33
CA THR A 158 3.25 13.64 2.23
C THR A 158 3.69 14.20 0.87
N ALA A 159 3.96 15.51 0.80
CA ALA A 159 4.41 16.15 -0.43
C ALA A 159 5.74 15.55 -0.96
N ALA A 160 6.67 15.20 -0.07
CA ALA A 160 7.95 14.59 -0.46
C ALA A 160 7.76 13.19 -1.04
N VAL A 161 6.85 12.39 -0.48
CA VAL A 161 6.50 11.06 -0.99
C VAL A 161 5.79 11.19 -2.34
N LEU A 162 4.80 12.07 -2.46
CA LEU A 162 4.04 12.30 -3.71
C LEU A 162 4.94 12.74 -4.85
N LYS A 163 5.94 13.61 -4.61
CA LYS A 163 6.90 14.04 -5.63
C LYS A 163 7.63 12.87 -6.29
N ARG A 164 7.78 11.75 -5.57
CA ARG A 164 8.54 10.57 -6.02
C ARG A 164 7.65 9.37 -6.33
N LEU A 165 6.33 9.54 -6.34
CA LEU A 165 5.37 8.45 -6.51
C LEU A 165 5.56 7.70 -7.84
N HIS A 166 6.03 8.38 -8.90
CA HIS A 166 6.37 7.80 -10.18
C HIS A 166 7.43 6.69 -10.12
N ARG A 167 8.31 6.71 -9.10
CA ARG A 167 9.33 5.67 -8.89
C ARG A 167 8.74 4.32 -8.51
N TYR A 168 7.49 4.31 -8.06
CA TYR A 168 6.79 3.11 -7.58
C TYR A 168 5.78 2.57 -8.60
N SER A 169 5.92 2.95 -9.89
CA SER A 169 5.02 2.51 -10.97
C SER A 169 4.94 0.99 -11.15
N ASN A 170 5.99 0.26 -10.80
CA ASN A 170 6.03 -1.21 -10.85
C ASN A 170 5.43 -1.90 -9.59
N TRP A 171 4.95 -1.12 -8.64
CA TRP A 171 4.32 -1.65 -7.42
C TRP A 171 2.81 -1.68 -7.56
N SER A 172 2.14 -2.53 -6.76
CA SER A 172 0.68 -2.58 -6.74
C SER A 172 0.08 -1.21 -6.43
N PRO A 173 -0.80 -0.66 -7.28
CA PRO A 173 -1.49 0.60 -7.02
C PRO A 173 -2.26 0.58 -5.69
N SER A 174 -2.88 -0.55 -5.35
CA SER A 174 -3.62 -0.70 -4.09
C SER A 174 -2.71 -0.59 -2.86
N LEU A 175 -1.49 -1.16 -2.94
CA LEU A 175 -0.50 -1.03 -1.86
C LEU A 175 -0.08 0.43 -1.68
N MET A 176 0.19 1.14 -2.78
CA MET A 176 0.57 2.55 -2.74
C MET A 176 -0.56 3.44 -2.22
N SER A 177 -1.79 3.20 -2.67
CA SER A 177 -2.98 3.91 -2.17
C SER A 177 -3.17 3.70 -0.66
N SER A 178 -3.04 2.46 -0.19
CA SER A 178 -3.16 2.14 1.24
C SER A 178 -2.05 2.80 2.07
N MET A 179 -0.83 2.83 1.55
CA MET A 179 0.29 3.50 2.20
C MET A 179 0.04 5.01 2.35
N LEU A 180 -0.42 5.68 1.29
CA LEU A 180 -0.75 7.11 1.34
C LEU A 180 -1.94 7.39 2.28
N ALA A 181 -2.94 6.51 2.27
CA ALA A 181 -4.10 6.64 3.15
C ALA A 181 -3.75 6.47 4.65
N GLN A 182 -2.67 5.77 5.00
CA GLN A 182 -2.21 5.65 6.38
C GLN A 182 -1.87 6.99 7.05
N VAL A 183 -1.52 8.01 6.26
CA VAL A 183 -1.27 9.37 6.78
C VAL A 183 -2.54 9.98 7.39
N GLY A 184 -3.71 9.54 6.95
CA GLY A 184 -4.98 10.02 7.47
C GLY A 184 -5.36 11.43 6.97
N PRO A 185 -6.23 12.15 7.72
CA PRO A 185 -6.78 13.43 7.29
C PRO A 185 -5.73 14.51 7.01
N GLY A 186 -4.58 14.46 7.67
CA GLY A 186 -3.49 15.41 7.45
C GLY A 186 -2.92 15.44 6.03
N ALA A 187 -3.15 14.36 5.23
CA ALA A 187 -2.68 14.28 3.85
C ALA A 187 -3.70 14.83 2.82
N LEU A 188 -4.96 15.03 3.18
CA LEU A 188 -6.06 15.29 2.24
C LEU A 188 -5.78 16.47 1.30
N ALA A 189 -5.31 17.58 1.84
CA ALA A 189 -5.04 18.78 1.03
C ALA A 189 -3.97 18.52 -0.06
N GLU A 190 -2.89 17.80 0.29
CA GLU A 190 -1.81 17.44 -0.64
C GLU A 190 -2.28 16.42 -1.68
N LEU A 191 -3.05 15.41 -1.25
CA LEU A 191 -3.60 14.39 -2.15
C LEU A 191 -4.57 15.02 -3.16
N ARG A 192 -5.48 15.89 -2.71
CA ARG A 192 -6.41 16.62 -3.60
C ARG A 192 -5.66 17.51 -4.59
N ARG A 193 -4.63 18.23 -4.12
CA ARG A 193 -3.79 19.06 -4.99
C ARG A 193 -3.11 18.23 -6.06
N TYR A 194 -2.56 17.07 -5.68
CA TYR A 194 -1.89 16.16 -6.61
C TYR A 194 -2.86 15.56 -7.65
N LEU A 195 -4.06 15.13 -7.25
CA LEU A 195 -5.07 14.59 -8.17
C LEU A 195 -5.53 15.66 -9.18
N ARG A 196 -5.65 16.91 -8.74
CA ARG A 196 -6.08 18.05 -9.59
C ARG A 196 -5.04 18.42 -10.64
N ASP A 197 -3.76 18.19 -10.39
CA ASP A 197 -2.65 18.58 -11.25
C ASP A 197 -2.58 17.64 -12.48
N GLY A 198 -3.05 18.13 -13.64
CA GLY A 198 -3.08 17.38 -14.89
C GLY A 198 -1.71 17.02 -15.46
N GLU A 199 -0.66 17.72 -15.06
CA GLU A 199 0.72 17.46 -15.51
C GLU A 199 1.35 16.26 -14.80
N ARG A 200 0.70 15.73 -13.75
CA ARG A 200 1.19 14.55 -13.04
C ARG A 200 0.90 13.28 -13.83
N PRO A 201 1.80 12.27 -13.74
CA PRO A 201 1.56 10.96 -14.39
C PRO A 201 0.21 10.37 -14.00
N THR A 202 -0.55 9.90 -14.98
CA THR A 202 -1.92 9.38 -14.79
C THR A 202 -1.94 8.20 -13.82
N GLN A 203 -0.97 7.28 -13.90
CA GLN A 203 -0.85 6.16 -12.97
C GLN A 203 -0.66 6.63 -11.52
N ALA A 204 0.12 7.68 -11.27
CA ALA A 204 0.31 8.23 -9.94
C ALA A 204 -0.96 8.93 -9.44
N ARG A 205 -1.68 9.65 -10.32
CA ARG A 205 -2.98 10.24 -10.00
C ARG A 205 -4.03 9.17 -9.67
N ALA A 206 -4.03 8.03 -10.36
CA ALA A 206 -4.90 6.90 -10.06
C ALA A 206 -4.63 6.31 -8.66
N VAL A 207 -3.35 6.19 -8.26
CA VAL A 207 -2.96 5.79 -6.90
C VAL A 207 -3.49 6.79 -5.86
N VAL A 208 -3.38 8.09 -6.13
CA VAL A 208 -3.87 9.14 -5.23
C VAL A 208 -5.40 9.13 -5.14
N ALA A 209 -6.12 8.93 -6.26
CA ALA A 209 -7.58 8.73 -6.24
C ALA A 209 -7.97 7.55 -5.37
N GLY A 210 -7.23 6.44 -5.45
CA GLY A 210 -7.39 5.29 -4.57
C GLY A 210 -7.18 5.60 -3.08
N ALA A 211 -6.19 6.43 -2.74
CA ALA A 211 -5.95 6.89 -1.37
C ALA A 211 -7.09 7.77 -0.84
N LEU A 212 -7.55 8.73 -1.65
CA LEU A 212 -8.69 9.60 -1.31
C LEU A 212 -9.98 8.80 -1.11
N ARG A 213 -10.19 7.74 -1.92
CA ARG A 213 -11.30 6.79 -1.75
C ARG A 213 -11.24 6.08 -0.39
N LEU A 214 -10.06 5.59 0.00
CA LEU A 214 -9.87 4.93 1.29
C LEU A 214 -10.10 5.87 2.47
N LEU A 215 -9.74 7.15 2.31
CA LEU A 215 -9.97 8.21 3.29
C LEU A 215 -11.40 8.76 3.26
N ARG A 216 -12.22 8.35 2.27
CA ARG A 216 -13.61 8.79 2.07
C ARG A 216 -13.73 10.31 2.05
N ASP A 217 -12.86 10.97 1.29
CA ASP A 217 -12.80 12.43 1.23
C ASP A 217 -13.84 13.03 0.26
N PRO A 218 -14.92 13.65 0.75
CA PRO A 218 -15.98 14.19 -0.12
C PRO A 218 -15.52 15.38 -0.96
N GLU A 219 -14.55 16.16 -0.50
CA GLU A 219 -14.02 17.29 -1.27
C GLU A 219 -13.21 16.85 -2.49
N ALA A 220 -12.87 15.57 -2.61
CA ALA A 220 -12.24 15.00 -3.79
C ALA A 220 -13.24 14.70 -4.93
N ALA A 221 -14.56 14.63 -4.66
CA ALA A 221 -15.56 14.26 -5.66
C ALA A 221 -15.55 15.19 -6.90
N PRO A 222 -15.59 16.52 -6.79
CA PRO A 222 -15.54 17.39 -7.97
C PRO A 222 -14.21 17.30 -8.72
N ILE A 223 -13.12 16.97 -8.03
CA ILE A 223 -11.81 16.78 -8.65
C ILE A 223 -11.79 15.47 -9.46
N ALA A 224 -12.36 14.39 -8.90
CA ALA A 224 -12.50 13.12 -9.58
C ALA A 224 -13.42 13.23 -10.80
N ALA A 225 -14.57 13.92 -10.67
CA ALA A 225 -15.48 14.14 -11.78
C ALA A 225 -14.80 14.88 -12.96
N LYS A 226 -13.97 15.89 -12.67
CA LYS A 226 -13.19 16.57 -13.72
C LYS A 226 -12.13 15.66 -14.34
N ALA A 227 -11.53 14.74 -13.58
CA ALA A 227 -10.50 13.84 -14.06
C ALA A 227 -11.04 12.66 -14.91
N LEU A 228 -12.38 12.46 -14.97
CA LEU A 228 -13.01 11.49 -15.85
C LEU A 228 -12.78 11.78 -17.34
N GLY A 229 -12.44 13.01 -17.71
CA GLY A 229 -12.05 13.39 -19.08
C GLY A 229 -10.62 12.94 -19.48
N SER A 230 -9.96 12.11 -18.70
CA SER A 230 -8.62 11.59 -19.03
C SER A 230 -8.68 10.52 -20.13
N ASP A 231 -7.68 10.52 -21.02
CA ASP A 231 -7.50 9.44 -22.02
C ASP A 231 -7.01 8.13 -21.40
N ASP A 232 -6.54 8.14 -20.15
CA ASP A 232 -6.07 6.94 -19.45
C ASP A 232 -7.21 6.24 -18.71
N PRO A 233 -7.65 5.06 -19.19
CA PRO A 233 -8.80 4.37 -18.62
C PRO A 233 -8.58 3.88 -17.18
N GLU A 234 -7.33 3.68 -16.75
CA GLU A 234 -7.03 3.29 -15.37
C GLU A 234 -7.26 4.47 -14.39
N LEU A 235 -6.90 5.69 -14.81
CA LEU A 235 -7.22 6.88 -14.02
C LEU A 235 -8.74 7.12 -13.97
N VAL A 236 -9.43 6.94 -15.09
CA VAL A 236 -10.90 7.06 -15.16
C VAL A 236 -11.56 6.09 -14.17
N VAL A 237 -11.17 4.81 -14.19
CA VAL A 237 -11.69 3.81 -13.24
C VAL A 237 -11.37 4.15 -11.80
N ALA A 238 -10.16 4.63 -11.51
CA ALA A 238 -9.82 5.04 -10.16
C ALA A 238 -10.68 6.23 -9.66
N CYS A 239 -10.98 7.17 -10.54
CA CYS A 239 -11.87 8.30 -10.25
C CYS A 239 -13.34 7.86 -10.13
N LEU A 240 -13.82 6.94 -10.97
CA LEU A 240 -15.14 6.32 -10.84
C LEU A 240 -15.30 5.64 -9.47
N ARG A 241 -14.35 4.82 -9.06
CA ARG A 241 -14.35 4.17 -7.75
C ARG A 241 -14.28 5.15 -6.58
N LEU A 242 -13.67 6.31 -6.76
CA LEU A 242 -13.69 7.37 -5.77
C LEU A 242 -15.10 7.98 -5.69
N LEU A 243 -15.72 8.29 -6.84
CA LEU A 243 -17.09 8.81 -6.92
C LEU A 243 -18.14 7.82 -6.40
N ASP A 244 -17.92 6.53 -6.55
CA ASP A 244 -18.77 5.48 -5.97
C ASP A 244 -18.90 5.59 -4.44
N VAL A 245 -17.84 6.08 -3.77
CA VAL A 245 -17.77 6.18 -2.31
C VAL A 245 -18.18 7.55 -1.79
N VAL A 246 -17.84 8.63 -2.52
CA VAL A 246 -18.01 10.01 -2.04
C VAL A 246 -18.79 10.91 -3.00
N GLY A 247 -19.24 10.36 -4.13
CA GLY A 247 -20.04 11.08 -5.12
C GLY A 247 -21.48 11.34 -4.65
N SER A 248 -22.15 12.20 -5.37
CA SER A 248 -23.58 12.52 -5.21
C SER A 248 -24.23 12.65 -6.58
N ILE A 249 -25.56 12.83 -6.63
CA ILE A 249 -26.32 13.02 -7.86
C ILE A 249 -25.77 14.18 -8.74
N GLU A 250 -25.15 15.17 -8.13
CA GLU A 250 -24.55 16.31 -8.84
C GLU A 250 -23.40 15.89 -9.76
N HIS A 251 -22.78 14.72 -9.53
CA HIS A 251 -21.67 14.20 -10.32
C HIS A 251 -22.14 13.24 -11.43
N ALA A 252 -23.42 12.83 -11.45
CA ALA A 252 -23.95 11.86 -12.40
C ALA A 252 -23.79 12.31 -13.86
N ASP A 253 -23.95 13.60 -14.15
CA ASP A 253 -23.80 14.17 -15.50
C ASP A 253 -22.38 13.99 -16.06
N ALA A 254 -21.36 14.03 -15.21
CA ALA A 254 -19.99 13.77 -15.62
C ALA A 254 -19.69 12.28 -15.82
N VAL A 255 -20.48 11.40 -15.19
CA VAL A 255 -20.29 9.94 -15.25
C VAL A 255 -21.01 9.32 -16.45
N ARG A 256 -22.23 9.79 -16.81
CA ARG A 256 -23.07 9.22 -17.87
C ARG A 256 -22.38 8.99 -19.21
N PRO A 257 -21.57 9.92 -19.74
CA PRO A 257 -20.92 9.72 -21.05
C PRO A 257 -19.99 8.50 -21.09
N LEU A 258 -19.54 8.01 -19.93
CA LEU A 258 -18.66 6.85 -19.85
C LEU A 258 -19.37 5.50 -20.02
N LEU A 259 -20.70 5.48 -20.10
CA LEU A 259 -21.47 4.28 -20.51
C LEU A 259 -21.10 3.83 -21.92
N ASP A 260 -20.66 4.77 -22.79
CA ASP A 260 -20.23 4.52 -24.16
C ASP A 260 -18.70 4.47 -24.32
N HIS A 261 -17.97 4.41 -23.23
CA HIS A 261 -16.49 4.39 -23.25
C HIS A 261 -15.96 3.17 -23.99
N SER A 262 -14.87 3.32 -24.77
CA SER A 262 -14.26 2.23 -25.56
C SER A 262 -13.83 1.03 -24.73
N ALA A 263 -13.23 1.26 -23.53
CA ALA A 263 -12.82 0.21 -22.63
C ALA A 263 -14.02 -0.38 -21.86
N PHE A 264 -14.24 -1.68 -22.01
CA PHE A 264 -15.39 -2.39 -21.40
C PHE A 264 -15.42 -2.30 -19.86
N PHE A 265 -14.25 -2.30 -19.21
CA PHE A 265 -14.16 -2.23 -17.77
C PHE A 265 -14.51 -0.84 -17.21
N VAL A 266 -14.31 0.23 -18.01
CA VAL A 266 -14.80 1.57 -17.69
C VAL A 266 -16.32 1.60 -17.73
N ARG A 267 -16.94 1.06 -18.81
CA ARG A 267 -18.41 0.97 -18.92
C ARG A 267 -19.02 0.22 -17.75
N ALA A 268 -18.43 -0.91 -17.38
CA ALA A 268 -18.91 -1.74 -16.27
C ALA A 268 -18.83 -1.01 -14.92
N GLU A 269 -17.74 -0.28 -14.67
CA GLU A 269 -17.59 0.53 -13.45
C GLU A 269 -18.55 1.72 -13.45
N THR A 270 -18.78 2.34 -14.61
CA THR A 270 -19.76 3.44 -14.79
C THR A 270 -21.17 3.02 -14.39
N ALA A 271 -21.63 1.84 -14.84
CA ALA A 271 -22.93 1.30 -14.44
C ALA A 271 -23.04 1.11 -12.92
N THR A 272 -21.96 0.62 -12.28
CA THR A 272 -21.91 0.49 -10.83
C THR A 272 -22.03 1.84 -10.13
N VAL A 273 -21.28 2.84 -10.56
CA VAL A 273 -21.30 4.19 -9.96
C VAL A 273 -22.68 4.83 -10.12
N LEU A 274 -23.26 4.77 -11.33
CA LEU A 274 -24.59 5.31 -11.59
C LEU A 274 -25.70 4.61 -10.80
N SER A 275 -25.52 3.36 -10.39
CA SER A 275 -26.47 2.71 -9.50
C SER A 275 -26.52 3.31 -8.10
N HIS A 276 -25.46 4.00 -7.67
CA HIS A 276 -25.36 4.64 -6.36
C HIS A 276 -25.63 6.15 -6.41
N ILE A 277 -25.11 6.84 -7.44
CA ILE A 277 -25.25 8.31 -7.52
C ILE A 277 -26.17 8.79 -8.63
N GLY A 278 -26.64 7.88 -9.49
CA GLY A 278 -27.56 8.20 -10.59
C GLY A 278 -29.01 8.35 -10.15
N GLY A 279 -29.89 8.44 -11.12
CA GLY A 279 -31.32 8.58 -10.90
C GLY A 279 -32.14 7.77 -11.91
N PRO A 280 -33.49 7.94 -11.91
CA PRO A 280 -34.39 7.20 -12.80
C PRO A 280 -34.06 7.34 -14.29
N ALA A 281 -33.44 8.45 -14.70
CA ALA A 281 -33.03 8.68 -16.09
C ALA A 281 -31.90 7.75 -16.57
N ASP A 282 -31.17 7.12 -15.64
CA ASP A 282 -30.04 6.25 -15.95
C ASP A 282 -30.46 4.79 -16.13
N ILE A 283 -31.69 4.42 -15.70
CA ILE A 283 -32.16 3.04 -15.68
C ILE A 283 -32.17 2.42 -17.10
N ASP A 284 -32.72 3.12 -18.08
CA ASP A 284 -32.82 2.61 -19.45
C ASP A 284 -31.46 2.39 -20.10
N ALA A 285 -30.52 3.30 -19.87
CA ALA A 285 -29.16 3.18 -20.37
C ALA A 285 -28.42 1.99 -19.74
N ILE A 286 -28.54 1.80 -18.43
CA ILE A 286 -27.94 0.67 -17.70
C ILE A 286 -28.61 -0.64 -18.13
N ALA A 287 -29.95 -0.68 -18.27
CA ALA A 287 -30.69 -1.85 -18.74
C ALA A 287 -30.28 -2.25 -20.16
N GLY A 288 -30.01 -1.28 -21.04
CA GLY A 288 -29.52 -1.55 -22.39
C GLY A 288 -28.17 -2.29 -22.42
N MET A 289 -27.30 -2.01 -21.44
CA MET A 289 -25.97 -2.64 -21.35
C MET A 289 -26.00 -4.13 -21.02
N ILE A 290 -27.08 -4.65 -20.41
CA ILE A 290 -27.20 -6.08 -20.06
C ILE A 290 -27.22 -6.97 -21.28
N HIS A 291 -27.62 -6.42 -22.44
CA HIS A 291 -27.69 -7.13 -23.72
C HIS A 291 -26.39 -7.09 -24.53
N GLY A 292 -25.34 -6.49 -24.00
CA GLY A 292 -24.01 -6.44 -24.64
C GLY A 292 -23.31 -7.79 -24.68
N ASP A 293 -22.22 -7.87 -25.44
CA ASP A 293 -21.47 -9.11 -25.69
C ASP A 293 -20.53 -9.52 -24.51
N SER A 294 -20.40 -8.69 -23.49
CA SER A 294 -19.49 -8.93 -22.38
C SER A 294 -20.22 -9.46 -21.13
N PRO A 295 -19.95 -10.70 -20.68
CA PRO A 295 -20.51 -11.24 -19.44
C PRO A 295 -20.24 -10.34 -18.23
N TRP A 296 -19.08 -9.70 -18.20
CA TRP A 296 -18.70 -8.77 -17.13
C TRP A 296 -19.60 -7.53 -17.10
N ILE A 297 -19.92 -6.96 -18.26
CA ILE A 297 -20.84 -5.81 -18.33
C ILE A 297 -22.24 -6.26 -17.95
N ALA A 298 -22.73 -7.37 -18.50
CA ALA A 298 -24.07 -7.86 -18.25
C ALA A 298 -24.34 -8.09 -16.76
N ILE A 299 -23.41 -8.72 -16.03
CA ILE A 299 -23.57 -8.96 -14.59
C ILE A 299 -23.51 -7.66 -13.77
N ARG A 300 -22.63 -6.72 -14.16
CA ARG A 300 -22.54 -5.40 -13.50
C ARG A 300 -23.80 -4.58 -13.73
N SER A 301 -24.34 -4.61 -14.96
CA SER A 301 -25.60 -3.94 -15.28
C SER A 301 -26.78 -4.55 -14.52
N ALA A 302 -26.85 -5.87 -14.42
CA ALA A 302 -27.89 -6.55 -13.64
C ALA A 302 -27.82 -6.14 -12.14
N ARG A 303 -26.64 -6.10 -11.55
CA ARG A 303 -26.47 -5.63 -10.16
C ARG A 303 -26.85 -4.16 -10.02
N ALA A 304 -26.49 -3.31 -10.98
CA ALA A 304 -26.86 -1.91 -10.98
C ALA A 304 -28.38 -1.72 -11.10
N MET A 305 -29.05 -2.50 -11.96
CA MET A 305 -30.52 -2.52 -12.07
C MET A 305 -31.19 -2.92 -10.73
N LEU A 306 -30.65 -3.95 -10.08
CA LEU A 306 -31.17 -4.38 -8.78
C LEU A 306 -31.01 -3.29 -7.73
N ALA A 307 -29.86 -2.62 -7.65
CA ALA A 307 -29.59 -1.52 -6.74
C ALA A 307 -30.52 -0.32 -7.00
N LEU A 308 -30.93 -0.10 -8.26
CA LEU A 308 -31.91 0.91 -8.65
C LEU A 308 -33.37 0.47 -8.48
N GLY A 309 -33.63 -0.67 -7.82
CA GLY A 309 -34.95 -1.17 -7.53
C GLY A 309 -35.68 -1.83 -8.70
N GLN A 310 -34.99 -2.17 -9.79
CA GLN A 310 -35.55 -2.77 -11.00
C GLN A 310 -35.65 -4.29 -10.92
N ARG A 311 -36.06 -4.83 -9.76
CA ARG A 311 -36.19 -6.27 -9.52
C ARG A 311 -37.15 -6.93 -10.51
N GLU A 312 -38.35 -6.35 -10.74
CA GLU A 312 -39.36 -6.93 -11.63
C GLU A 312 -38.81 -7.08 -13.06
N MET A 313 -38.08 -6.08 -13.56
CA MET A 313 -37.43 -6.12 -14.88
C MET A 313 -36.39 -7.25 -14.95
N LEU A 314 -35.61 -7.47 -13.89
CA LEU A 314 -34.65 -8.58 -13.83
C LEU A 314 -35.35 -9.95 -13.76
N GLU A 315 -36.46 -10.06 -13.03
CA GLU A 315 -37.27 -11.29 -12.98
C GLU A 315 -37.85 -11.62 -14.36
N ASP A 316 -38.32 -10.64 -15.11
CA ASP A 316 -38.79 -10.84 -16.48
C ASP A 316 -37.65 -11.25 -17.43
N LEU A 317 -36.50 -10.60 -17.36
CA LEU A 317 -35.30 -10.98 -18.12
C LEU A 317 -34.84 -12.41 -17.79
N SER A 318 -34.92 -12.83 -16.54
CA SER A 318 -34.48 -14.14 -16.07
C SER A 318 -35.24 -15.32 -16.72
N ARG A 319 -36.48 -15.09 -17.17
CA ARG A 319 -37.31 -16.09 -17.88
C ARG A 319 -36.89 -16.34 -19.32
N GLY A 320 -36.05 -15.45 -19.88
CA GLY A 320 -35.52 -15.54 -21.23
C GLY A 320 -34.35 -16.51 -21.36
N LYS A 321 -33.63 -16.35 -22.47
CA LYS A 321 -32.43 -17.14 -22.79
C LYS A 321 -31.27 -16.21 -23.14
N GLY A 322 -30.06 -16.70 -22.96
CA GLY A 322 -28.83 -15.98 -23.32
C GLY A 322 -28.24 -15.19 -22.14
N LEU A 323 -27.18 -14.42 -22.43
CA LEU A 323 -26.32 -13.79 -21.46
C LEU A 323 -27.08 -12.88 -20.48
N ALA A 324 -28.00 -12.07 -20.98
CA ALA A 324 -28.81 -11.17 -20.13
C ALA A 324 -29.65 -11.96 -19.09
N ALA A 325 -30.29 -13.05 -19.56
CA ALA A 325 -31.10 -13.91 -18.69
C ALA A 325 -30.25 -14.66 -17.66
N ASP A 326 -29.07 -15.14 -18.06
CA ASP A 326 -28.13 -15.82 -17.16
C ASP A 326 -27.63 -14.86 -16.09
N SER A 327 -27.24 -13.64 -16.46
CA SER A 327 -26.80 -12.60 -15.53
C SER A 327 -27.91 -12.16 -14.57
N ALA A 328 -29.14 -12.02 -15.07
CA ALA A 328 -30.29 -11.68 -14.22
C ALA A 328 -30.56 -12.79 -13.20
N ARG A 329 -30.52 -14.08 -13.60
CA ARG A 329 -30.69 -15.22 -12.68
C ARG A 329 -29.60 -15.27 -11.60
N GLU A 330 -28.34 -15.06 -12.00
CA GLU A 330 -27.22 -15.06 -11.07
C GLU A 330 -27.37 -13.98 -9.99
N VAL A 331 -27.68 -12.74 -10.41
CA VAL A 331 -27.84 -11.62 -9.46
C VAL A 331 -29.05 -11.79 -8.55
N LEU A 332 -30.19 -12.26 -9.06
CA LEU A 332 -31.37 -12.53 -8.24
C LEU A 332 -31.14 -13.70 -7.26
N TYR A 333 -30.33 -14.69 -7.65
CA TYR A 333 -29.95 -15.79 -6.76
C TYR A 333 -29.02 -15.32 -5.64
N GLU A 334 -27.99 -14.50 -5.95
CA GLU A 334 -27.07 -13.92 -4.95
C GLU A 334 -27.83 -13.11 -3.86
N GLU A 335 -28.90 -12.40 -4.23
CA GLU A 335 -29.68 -11.62 -3.27
C GLU A 335 -30.58 -12.47 -2.38
N ALA A 336 -30.98 -13.67 -2.84
CA ALA A 336 -31.87 -14.55 -2.13
C ALA A 336 -31.17 -15.42 -1.04
N VAL A 337 -29.84 -15.48 -1.07
CA VAL A 337 -28.97 -16.24 -0.14
C VAL A 337 -28.41 -15.36 0.94
#